data_7ffd5dbe8f418df510d8a8e97e28537b
#
_entry.id   7ffd5dbe8f418df510d8a8e97e28537b
#
_cell.length_a   1.000
_cell.length_b   1.000
_cell.length_c   1.000
_cell.angle_alpha   90.00
_cell.angle_beta   90.00
_cell.angle_gamma   90.00
#
_symmetry.space_group_name_H-M   'P 1'
#
loop_
_entity.id
_entity.type
_entity.pdbx_description
1 polymer ?
#
loop_
_entity_poly.entity_id
_entity_poly.type
_entity_poly.pdbx_seq_one_letter_code
_entity_poly.pdbx_strand_id
1 'polypeptide(L)'
;DGLQFPDLYFFQPKKIFLLKGNTVEIQYLNMCDDEVESDFEEITQSQKLNVKSQKLPINIQQRISKENYLKKTEKMLAHIHRGDIYEANFCMEFFAEDANIEPVEIYEKLNEISASPFAVYFKKNQHYLLSASPERYLKKEDEKVISQPIKGTAKRNLNIELDEQSKMDLQNNPKERSENIMIVDLVRNDLSHTATKGSVEVEELCEIYTFKQVHQMISTIVSNVEHTTSPIEILRTTFPMGSMTGAPKISAMQIIEELEETKRGLYSGAVGYFTPTGNFDFNVVIRSILYNSENKYLS
;
A
#
# COMPACT_ATOMS: atom_id res chain seq x y z
N ASP A 1 0.99 -21.56 1.98
CA ASP A 1 0.96 -20.19 2.47
C ASP A 1 0.83 -20.18 3.99
N GLY A 2 1.89 -19.77 4.69
CA GLY A 2 1.91 -19.69 6.16
C GLY A 2 1.09 -18.52 6.72
N LEU A 3 0.78 -17.51 5.91
CA LEU A 3 0.05 -16.31 6.33
C LEU A 3 -1.45 -16.55 6.48
N GLN A 4 -2.08 -17.23 5.52
CA GLN A 4 -3.51 -17.57 5.52
C GLN A 4 -4.45 -16.35 5.69
N PHE A 5 -4.09 -15.19 5.13
CA PHE A 5 -5.00 -14.06 5.07
C PHE A 5 -6.18 -14.39 4.13
N PRO A 6 -7.40 -13.94 4.44
CA PRO A 6 -8.50 -14.05 3.49
C PRO A 6 -8.26 -13.17 2.27
N ASP A 7 -8.71 -13.61 1.09
CA ASP A 7 -8.60 -12.82 -0.15
C ASP A 7 -9.40 -11.52 -0.08
N LEU A 8 -10.50 -11.53 0.66
CA LEU A 8 -11.37 -10.36 0.85
C LEU A 8 -11.95 -10.36 2.26
N TYR A 9 -11.86 -9.22 2.94
CA TYR A 9 -12.40 -9.07 4.28
C TYR A 9 -12.96 -7.68 4.52
N PHE A 10 -14.22 -7.60 4.91
CA PHE A 10 -14.89 -6.37 5.31
C PHE A 10 -15.52 -6.54 6.71
N PHE A 11 -15.55 -5.46 7.46
CA PHE A 11 -16.27 -5.39 8.72
C PHE A 11 -16.74 -3.96 8.98
N GLN A 12 -17.78 -3.83 9.78
CA GLN A 12 -18.21 -2.55 10.31
C GLN A 12 -17.66 -2.39 11.73
N PRO A 13 -16.82 -1.37 12.01
CA PRO A 13 -16.34 -1.13 13.36
C PRO A 13 -17.49 -0.67 14.26
N LYS A 14 -17.50 -1.15 15.50
CA LYS A 14 -18.47 -0.68 16.53
C LYS A 14 -18.06 0.65 17.12
N LYS A 15 -16.74 0.89 17.22
CA LYS A 15 -16.12 2.05 17.85
C LYS A 15 -15.06 2.63 16.93
N ILE A 16 -15.07 3.93 16.72
CA ILE A 16 -14.09 4.65 15.91
C ILE A 16 -13.53 5.80 16.72
N PHE A 17 -12.20 5.93 16.74
CA PHE A 17 -11.47 7.03 17.37
C PHE A 17 -10.74 7.82 16.28
N LEU A 18 -11.11 9.05 16.07
CA LEU A 18 -10.52 9.94 15.09
C LEU A 18 -9.62 10.96 15.80
N LEU A 19 -8.31 10.89 15.56
CA LEU A 19 -7.34 11.81 16.14
C LEU A 19 -6.98 12.88 15.10
N LYS A 20 -7.23 14.15 15.45
CA LYS A 20 -6.88 15.31 14.63
C LYS A 20 -6.13 16.34 15.47
N GLY A 21 -4.82 16.39 15.35
CA GLY A 21 -3.98 17.23 16.21
C GLY A 21 -4.16 16.85 17.69
N ASN A 22 -4.70 17.76 18.50
CA ASN A 22 -4.94 17.54 19.93
C ASN A 22 -6.41 17.17 20.25
N THR A 23 -7.20 16.87 19.24
CA THR A 23 -8.62 16.53 19.41
C THR A 23 -8.84 15.06 19.10
N VAL A 24 -9.61 14.39 19.95
CA VAL A 24 -10.11 13.02 19.73
C VAL A 24 -11.62 13.10 19.55
N GLU A 25 -12.10 12.63 18.41
CA GLU A 25 -13.52 12.43 18.16
C GLU A 25 -13.83 10.93 18.32
N ILE A 26 -14.85 10.61 19.10
CA ILE A 26 -15.26 9.23 19.41
C ILE A 26 -16.63 9.00 18.79
N GLN A 27 -16.74 7.98 17.94
CA GLN A 27 -17.97 7.60 17.26
C GLN A 27 -18.31 6.15 17.59
N TYR A 28 -19.48 5.91 18.17
CA TYR A 28 -19.95 4.58 18.57
C TYR A 28 -21.26 4.22 17.87
N LEU A 29 -21.45 2.93 17.58
CA LEU A 29 -22.77 2.46 17.23
C LEU A 29 -23.69 2.53 18.47
N ASN A 30 -24.98 2.84 18.28
CA ASN A 30 -25.94 2.97 19.36
C ASN A 30 -26.03 1.75 20.30
N MET A 31 -25.63 0.57 19.81
CA MET A 31 -25.64 -0.66 20.62
C MET A 31 -24.51 -0.73 21.66
N CYS A 32 -23.56 0.19 21.66
CA CYS A 32 -22.42 0.25 22.58
C CYS A 32 -22.12 1.70 23.02
N ASP A 33 -23.11 2.59 22.99
CA ASP A 33 -22.95 3.99 23.38
C ASP A 33 -22.77 4.17 24.90
N ASP A 34 -23.21 3.20 25.68
CA ASP A 34 -22.99 3.11 27.13
C ASP A 34 -21.51 2.83 27.52
N GLU A 35 -20.68 2.39 26.58
CA GLU A 35 -19.26 2.10 26.81
C GLU A 35 -18.34 3.34 26.62
N VAL A 36 -18.84 4.48 26.13
CA VAL A 36 -18.04 5.65 25.75
C VAL A 36 -17.21 6.18 26.90
N GLU A 37 -17.81 6.37 28.08
CA GLU A 37 -17.13 6.96 29.25
C GLU A 37 -16.07 6.02 29.80
N SER A 38 -16.37 4.72 29.90
CA SER A 38 -15.42 3.72 30.38
C SER A 38 -14.20 3.56 29.45
N ASP A 39 -14.43 3.53 28.15
CA ASP A 39 -13.34 3.45 27.16
C ASP A 39 -12.48 4.73 27.16
N PHE A 40 -13.10 5.89 27.33
CA PHE A 40 -12.34 7.14 27.42
C PHE A 40 -11.46 7.18 28.67
N GLU A 41 -11.97 6.73 29.82
CA GLU A 41 -11.17 6.59 31.03
C GLU A 41 -10.02 5.60 30.85
N GLU A 42 -10.27 4.45 30.26
CA GLU A 42 -9.24 3.43 29.98
C GLU A 42 -8.12 3.98 29.10
N ILE A 43 -8.48 4.67 27.99
CA ILE A 43 -7.52 5.26 27.07
C ILE A 43 -6.69 6.34 27.74
N THR A 44 -7.30 7.20 28.56
CA THR A 44 -6.60 8.31 29.23
C THR A 44 -5.71 7.85 30.38
N GLN A 45 -6.05 6.72 31.02
CA GLN A 45 -5.29 6.13 32.11
C GLN A 45 -4.26 5.11 31.64
N SER A 46 -4.35 4.64 30.37
CA SER A 46 -3.43 3.64 29.85
C SER A 46 -1.99 4.18 29.84
N GLN A 47 -1.15 3.60 30.67
CA GLN A 47 0.30 3.82 30.63
C GLN A 47 0.89 2.98 29.49
N LYS A 48 1.95 3.49 28.84
CA LYS A 48 2.72 2.69 27.89
C LYS A 48 3.09 1.36 28.50
N LEU A 49 2.55 0.29 27.99
CA LEU A 49 2.93 -1.07 28.37
C LEU A 49 4.40 -1.26 27.98
N ASN A 50 5.30 -1.20 28.94
CA ASN A 50 6.70 -1.61 28.77
C ASN A 50 6.76 -3.14 28.70
N VAL A 51 6.30 -3.72 27.61
CA VAL A 51 6.48 -5.15 27.34
C VAL A 51 7.92 -5.36 26.93
N LYS A 52 8.72 -5.86 27.86
CA LYS A 52 10.08 -6.34 27.54
C LYS A 52 9.94 -7.70 26.87
N SER A 53 9.81 -7.74 25.55
CA SER A 53 9.89 -8.99 24.81
C SER A 53 11.31 -9.54 24.86
N GLN A 54 11.47 -10.83 25.15
CA GLN A 54 12.72 -11.53 24.89
C GLN A 54 12.90 -11.60 23.37
N LYS A 55 13.85 -10.82 22.86
CA LYS A 55 14.16 -10.80 21.42
C LYS A 55 14.90 -12.09 21.05
N LEU A 56 14.19 -13.07 20.54
CA LEU A 56 14.80 -14.18 19.83
C LEU A 56 15.22 -13.70 18.44
N PRO A 57 16.38 -14.12 17.94
CA PRO A 57 16.79 -13.79 16.58
C PRO A 57 15.82 -14.41 15.56
N ILE A 58 15.30 -13.60 14.65
CA ILE A 58 14.44 -14.07 13.56
C ILE A 58 15.33 -14.43 12.38
N ASN A 59 15.21 -15.67 11.90
CA ASN A 59 15.93 -16.15 10.73
C ASN A 59 15.13 -15.85 9.45
N ILE A 60 15.44 -14.74 8.79
CA ILE A 60 14.80 -14.35 7.53
C ILE A 60 15.41 -15.12 6.37
N GLN A 61 14.58 -15.79 5.62
CA GLN A 61 14.93 -16.60 4.46
C GLN A 61 14.39 -15.97 3.16
N GLN A 62 14.97 -16.32 2.05
CA GLN A 62 14.50 -15.96 0.72
C GLN A 62 13.76 -17.15 0.10
N ARG A 63 12.58 -16.90 -0.46
CA ARG A 63 11.80 -17.97 -1.13
C ARG A 63 12.48 -18.52 -2.38
N ILE A 64 13.28 -17.72 -3.04
CA ILE A 64 13.97 -18.03 -4.28
C ILE A 64 15.46 -17.70 -4.16
N SER A 65 16.32 -18.57 -4.66
CA SER A 65 17.76 -18.29 -4.71
C SER A 65 18.08 -17.15 -5.68
N LYS A 66 19.19 -16.46 -5.45
CA LYS A 66 19.67 -15.39 -6.35
C LYS A 66 19.78 -15.85 -7.79
N GLU A 67 20.29 -17.07 -8.01
CA GLU A 67 20.45 -17.64 -9.35
C GLU A 67 19.10 -17.81 -10.07
N ASN A 68 18.10 -18.39 -9.38
CA ASN A 68 16.77 -18.57 -9.93
C ASN A 68 16.06 -17.23 -10.14
N TYR A 69 16.24 -16.28 -9.23
CA TYR A 69 15.71 -14.93 -9.41
C TYR A 69 16.24 -14.28 -10.70
N LEU A 70 17.55 -14.35 -10.93
CA LEU A 70 18.16 -13.81 -12.15
C LEU A 70 17.65 -14.50 -13.42
N LYS A 71 17.52 -15.85 -13.41
CA LYS A 71 16.95 -16.60 -14.55
C LYS A 71 15.50 -16.16 -14.85
N LYS A 72 14.69 -15.94 -13.83
CA LYS A 72 13.31 -15.46 -14.00
C LYS A 72 13.27 -14.03 -14.49
N THR A 73 14.16 -13.17 -13.98
CA THR A 73 14.31 -11.80 -14.46
C THR A 73 14.71 -11.76 -15.94
N GLU A 74 15.61 -12.64 -16.39
CA GLU A 74 15.97 -12.77 -17.81
C GLU A 74 14.77 -13.15 -18.67
N LYS A 75 13.91 -14.06 -18.21
CA LYS A 75 12.67 -14.40 -18.91
C LYS A 75 11.71 -13.21 -18.98
N MET A 76 11.56 -12.45 -17.86
CA MET A 76 10.76 -11.23 -17.83
C MET A 76 11.28 -10.20 -18.86
N LEU A 77 12.58 -9.97 -18.88
CA LEU A 77 13.23 -9.09 -19.85
C LEU A 77 13.03 -9.57 -21.30
N ALA A 78 13.04 -10.88 -21.55
CA ALA A 78 12.74 -11.43 -22.87
C ALA A 78 11.32 -11.09 -23.34
N HIS A 79 10.33 -11.09 -22.44
CA HIS A 79 8.97 -10.62 -22.73
C HIS A 79 8.93 -9.12 -23.07
N ILE A 80 9.69 -8.30 -22.33
CA ILE A 80 9.81 -6.85 -22.62
C ILE A 80 10.47 -6.63 -23.98
N HIS A 81 11.59 -7.29 -24.26
CA HIS A 81 12.29 -7.13 -25.53
C HIS A 81 11.48 -7.62 -26.75
N ARG A 82 10.61 -8.61 -26.55
CA ARG A 82 9.70 -9.11 -27.59
C ARG A 82 8.49 -8.19 -27.80
N GLY A 83 8.23 -7.30 -26.85
CA GLY A 83 7.10 -6.36 -26.91
C GLY A 83 5.78 -6.92 -26.35
N ASP A 84 5.82 -8.00 -25.59
CA ASP A 84 4.62 -8.56 -24.92
C ASP A 84 4.11 -7.62 -23.83
N ILE A 85 5.04 -6.96 -23.12
CA ILE A 85 4.82 -5.98 -22.06
C ILE A 85 5.88 -4.88 -22.14
N TYR A 86 5.57 -3.73 -21.60
CA TYR A 86 6.51 -2.60 -21.46
C TYR A 86 7.20 -2.59 -20.12
N GLU A 87 6.48 -2.97 -19.07
CA GLU A 87 6.92 -2.96 -17.67
C GLU A 87 6.21 -4.08 -16.91
N ALA A 88 6.89 -4.64 -15.90
CA ALA A 88 6.30 -5.51 -14.90
C ALA A 88 6.97 -5.33 -13.54
N ASN A 89 6.16 -5.40 -12.48
CA ASN A 89 6.64 -5.43 -11.11
C ASN A 89 6.81 -6.89 -10.68
N PHE A 90 8.08 -7.36 -10.62
CA PHE A 90 8.41 -8.73 -10.26
C PHE A 90 8.78 -8.82 -8.79
N CYS A 91 8.00 -9.57 -8.01
CA CYS A 91 8.15 -9.70 -6.57
C CYS A 91 8.82 -11.00 -6.14
N MET A 92 9.47 -10.95 -4.99
CA MET A 92 10.09 -12.07 -4.30
C MET A 92 9.74 -11.99 -2.81
N GLU A 93 9.41 -13.12 -2.20
CA GLU A 93 9.10 -13.20 -0.78
C GLU A 93 10.37 -13.39 0.07
N PHE A 94 10.49 -12.57 1.11
CA PHE A 94 11.31 -12.83 2.28
C PHE A 94 10.41 -13.31 3.41
N PHE A 95 10.74 -14.39 4.08
CA PHE A 95 9.89 -14.97 5.10
C PHE A 95 10.70 -15.51 6.28
N ALA A 96 10.04 -15.72 7.40
CA ALA A 96 10.56 -16.46 8.52
C ALA A 96 9.49 -17.41 9.08
N GLU A 97 9.89 -18.64 9.35
CA GLU A 97 9.13 -19.63 10.11
C GLU A 97 9.53 -19.57 11.57
N ASP A 98 8.68 -20.07 12.45
CA ASP A 98 8.86 -20.03 13.92
C ASP A 98 9.14 -18.63 14.47
N ALA A 99 8.73 -17.60 13.74
CA ALA A 99 8.91 -16.23 14.15
C ALA A 99 8.00 -15.90 15.34
N ASN A 100 8.60 -15.44 16.44
CA ASN A 100 7.87 -14.94 17.58
C ASN A 100 8.16 -13.46 17.75
N ILE A 101 7.16 -12.62 17.40
CA ILE A 101 7.28 -11.17 17.41
C ILE A 101 6.21 -10.53 18.28
N GLU A 102 6.48 -9.32 18.77
CA GLU A 102 5.49 -8.42 19.33
C GLU A 102 5.05 -7.42 18.25
N PRO A 103 3.90 -7.63 17.59
CA PRO A 103 3.53 -6.85 16.40
C PRO A 103 3.45 -5.35 16.66
N VAL A 104 2.95 -4.92 17.81
CA VAL A 104 2.83 -3.50 18.16
C VAL A 104 4.19 -2.84 18.24
N GLU A 105 5.17 -3.46 18.96
CA GLU A 105 6.53 -2.92 19.07
C GLU A 105 7.22 -2.79 17.71
N ILE A 106 7.02 -3.78 16.83
CA ILE A 106 7.60 -3.74 15.48
C ILE A 106 6.95 -2.64 14.64
N TYR A 107 5.62 -2.51 14.74
CA TYR A 107 4.92 -1.44 14.03
C TYR A 107 5.33 -0.05 14.52
N GLU A 108 5.45 0.18 15.82
CA GLU A 108 5.93 1.44 16.38
C GLU A 108 7.30 1.81 15.81
N LYS A 109 8.25 0.88 15.80
CA LYS A 109 9.59 1.09 15.20
C LYS A 109 9.53 1.35 13.71
N LEU A 110 8.71 0.57 12.97
CA LEU A 110 8.53 0.75 11.54
C LEU A 110 7.96 2.14 11.23
N ASN A 111 6.96 2.58 12.00
CA ASN A 111 6.32 3.88 11.84
C ASN A 111 7.25 5.02 12.26
N GLU A 112 8.04 4.86 13.32
CA GLU A 112 9.04 5.84 13.77
C GLU A 112 10.11 6.07 12.68
N ILE A 113 10.57 5.01 12.02
CA ILE A 113 11.54 5.08 10.94
C ILE A 113 10.91 5.72 9.70
N SER A 114 9.73 5.28 9.28
CA SER A 114 9.15 5.60 7.97
C SER A 114 8.27 6.84 7.98
N ALA A 115 7.43 7.03 9.02
CA ALA A 115 6.41 8.08 9.11
C ALA A 115 5.58 8.20 7.80
N SER A 116 5.15 7.06 7.26
CA SER A 116 4.48 6.98 5.96
C SER A 116 3.04 7.48 6.04
N PRO A 117 2.53 8.18 5.00
CA PRO A 117 1.20 8.82 5.04
C PRO A 117 0.03 7.83 5.09
N PHE A 118 0.24 6.60 4.61
CA PHE A 118 -0.78 5.54 4.60
C PHE A 118 -0.34 4.34 5.45
N ALA A 119 0.31 4.62 6.59
CA ALA A 119 0.70 3.59 7.54
C ALA A 119 -0.54 2.94 8.17
N VAL A 120 -0.50 1.61 8.33
CA VAL A 120 -1.61 0.83 8.89
C VAL A 120 -1.08 -0.23 9.85
N TYR A 121 -1.64 -0.26 11.05
CA TYR A 121 -1.59 -1.43 11.92
C TYR A 121 -2.97 -2.10 11.89
N PHE A 122 -3.02 -3.33 11.40
CA PHE A 122 -4.26 -4.10 11.35
C PHE A 122 -4.08 -5.42 12.09
N LYS A 123 -5.05 -5.77 12.92
CA LYS A 123 -5.12 -7.04 13.64
C LYS A 123 -6.50 -7.66 13.48
N LYS A 124 -6.51 -8.92 13.06
CA LYS A 124 -7.70 -9.77 13.07
C LYS A 124 -7.32 -11.16 13.57
N ASN A 125 -7.76 -11.50 14.78
CA ASN A 125 -7.39 -12.76 15.43
C ASN A 125 -5.86 -12.95 15.41
N GLN A 126 -5.37 -14.00 14.71
CA GLN A 126 -3.95 -14.32 14.56
C GLN A 126 -3.24 -13.55 13.43
N HIS A 127 -3.97 -12.82 12.59
CA HIS A 127 -3.41 -12.12 11.44
C HIS A 127 -3.05 -10.68 11.77
N TYR A 128 -1.85 -10.26 11.39
CA TYR A 128 -1.34 -8.90 11.61
C TYR A 128 -0.77 -8.34 10.31
N LEU A 129 -1.16 -7.11 9.98
CA LEU A 129 -0.53 -6.31 8.95
C LEU A 129 0.12 -5.10 9.60
N LEU A 130 1.43 -4.94 9.40
CA LEU A 130 2.24 -3.81 9.83
C LEU A 130 2.72 -3.11 8.56
N SER A 131 2.00 -2.08 8.13
CA SER A 131 2.25 -1.42 6.84
C SER A 131 2.80 -0.02 7.03
N ALA A 132 3.89 0.29 6.34
CA ALA A 132 4.44 1.63 6.18
C ALA A 132 4.28 2.12 4.73
N SER A 133 3.09 1.94 4.18
CA SER A 133 2.81 2.31 2.80
C SER A 133 2.90 3.80 2.55
N PRO A 134 3.67 4.24 1.54
CA PRO A 134 3.68 5.63 1.12
C PRO A 134 2.63 5.94 0.05
N GLU A 135 1.94 4.93 -0.50
CA GLU A 135 1.18 5.03 -1.74
C GLU A 135 -0.33 4.93 -1.50
N ARG A 136 -1.07 5.91 -2.03
CA ARG A 136 -2.53 5.81 -2.16
C ARG A 136 -2.86 5.01 -3.41
N TYR A 137 -3.67 3.97 -3.24
CA TYR A 137 -4.25 3.26 -4.35
C TYR A 137 -5.39 4.06 -4.98
N LEU A 138 -6.44 4.31 -4.20
CA LEU A 138 -7.65 4.94 -4.70
C LEU A 138 -8.41 5.64 -3.58
N LYS A 139 -8.85 6.87 -3.84
CA LYS A 139 -9.71 7.64 -2.95
C LYS A 139 -10.94 8.09 -3.72
N LYS A 140 -12.10 8.11 -3.06
CA LYS A 140 -13.32 8.73 -3.57
C LYS A 140 -13.80 9.77 -2.56
N GLU A 141 -14.03 10.99 -3.05
CA GLU A 141 -14.68 12.08 -2.34
C GLU A 141 -15.85 12.56 -3.20
N ASP A 142 -17.07 12.30 -2.73
CA ASP A 142 -18.31 12.55 -3.44
C ASP A 142 -18.31 11.87 -4.83
N GLU A 143 -18.21 12.59 -5.91
CA GLU A 143 -18.17 12.08 -7.27
C GLU A 143 -16.73 11.97 -7.82
N LYS A 144 -15.75 12.58 -7.13
CA LYS A 144 -14.36 12.60 -7.57
C LYS A 144 -13.63 11.34 -7.09
N VAL A 145 -13.00 10.63 -8.01
CA VAL A 145 -12.10 9.50 -7.76
C VAL A 145 -10.67 9.92 -8.06
N ILE A 146 -9.73 9.59 -7.16
CA ILE A 146 -8.34 10.03 -7.18
C ILE A 146 -7.43 8.82 -7.04
N SER A 147 -6.44 8.68 -7.92
CA SER A 147 -5.34 7.71 -7.81
C SER A 147 -4.00 8.44 -7.83
N GLN A 148 -3.06 8.00 -6.97
CA GLN A 148 -1.76 8.66 -6.83
C GLN A 148 -0.61 7.65 -6.89
N PRO A 149 -0.34 7.08 -8.08
CA PRO A 149 0.74 6.12 -8.24
C PRO A 149 2.10 6.77 -8.04
N ILE A 150 3.01 6.00 -7.46
CA ILE A 150 4.41 6.39 -7.23
C ILE A 150 5.31 5.58 -8.13
N LYS A 151 6.15 6.25 -8.90
CA LYS A 151 7.30 5.67 -9.60
C LYS A 151 8.46 6.66 -9.54
N GLY A 152 9.62 6.16 -9.18
CA GLY A 152 10.79 6.99 -8.95
C GLY A 152 10.96 7.42 -7.50
N THR A 153 12.14 7.10 -6.95
CA THR A 153 12.47 7.40 -5.55
C THR A 153 13.95 7.78 -5.46
N ALA A 154 14.22 8.88 -4.79
CA ALA A 154 15.59 9.28 -4.43
C ALA A 154 15.74 9.40 -2.91
N LYS A 155 16.91 9.04 -2.39
CA LYS A 155 17.19 9.14 -0.95
C LYS A 155 17.40 10.59 -0.56
N ARG A 156 16.90 10.98 0.63
CA ARG A 156 17.19 12.26 1.25
C ARG A 156 18.66 12.36 1.66
N ASN A 157 19.21 13.57 1.59
CA ASN A 157 20.55 13.88 2.06
C ASN A 157 20.51 14.87 3.24
N LEU A 158 21.42 14.71 4.20
CA LEU A 158 21.55 15.64 5.32
C LEU A 158 22.12 17.01 4.89
N ASN A 159 22.89 17.04 3.82
CA ASN A 159 23.36 18.28 3.21
C ASN A 159 22.24 18.82 2.31
N ILE A 160 21.79 20.05 2.55
CA ILE A 160 20.67 20.69 1.86
C ILE A 160 20.92 20.81 0.35
N GLU A 161 22.13 21.18 -0.06
CA GLU A 161 22.47 21.36 -1.48
C GLU A 161 22.42 20.02 -2.23
N LEU A 162 22.95 18.94 -1.62
CA LEU A 162 22.90 17.59 -2.18
C LEU A 162 21.48 17.02 -2.16
N ASP A 163 20.66 17.41 -1.19
CA ASP A 163 19.24 17.00 -1.11
C ASP A 163 18.42 17.63 -2.24
N GLU A 164 18.58 18.93 -2.48
CA GLU A 164 17.95 19.61 -3.62
C GLU A 164 18.46 19.10 -4.97
N GLN A 165 19.75 18.76 -5.07
CA GLN A 165 20.30 18.15 -6.28
C GLN A 165 19.66 16.77 -6.52
N SER A 166 19.55 15.91 -5.50
CA SER A 166 18.89 14.59 -5.60
C SER A 166 17.44 14.71 -6.05
N LYS A 167 16.73 15.73 -5.57
CA LYS A 167 15.36 16.04 -5.99
C LYS A 167 15.29 16.46 -7.45
N MET A 168 16.17 17.36 -7.89
CA MET A 168 16.23 17.81 -9.28
C MET A 168 16.64 16.67 -10.23
N ASP A 169 17.58 15.83 -9.82
CA ASP A 169 18.03 14.67 -10.60
C ASP A 169 16.87 13.68 -10.79
N LEU A 170 16.09 13.43 -9.74
CA LEU A 170 14.90 12.59 -9.84
C LEU A 170 13.86 13.20 -10.78
N GLN A 171 13.57 14.49 -10.64
CA GLN A 171 12.58 15.20 -11.47
C GLN A 171 12.93 15.16 -12.97
N ASN A 172 14.22 15.21 -13.29
CA ASN A 172 14.72 15.26 -14.66
C ASN A 172 15.15 13.89 -15.19
N ASN A 173 15.04 12.81 -14.40
CA ASN A 173 15.46 11.48 -14.81
C ASN A 173 14.53 10.92 -15.92
N PRO A 174 15.02 10.73 -17.16
CA PRO A 174 14.16 10.31 -18.27
C PRO A 174 13.55 8.92 -18.05
N LYS A 175 14.28 8.00 -17.40
CA LYS A 175 13.81 6.65 -17.11
C LYS A 175 12.63 6.68 -16.12
N GLU A 176 12.84 7.32 -14.95
CA GLU A 176 11.82 7.42 -13.91
C GLU A 176 10.54 8.12 -14.41
N ARG A 177 10.72 9.19 -15.21
CA ARG A 177 9.59 9.87 -15.85
C ARG A 177 8.85 8.99 -16.84
N SER A 178 9.56 8.23 -17.68
CA SER A 178 8.93 7.33 -18.66
C SER A 178 8.14 6.21 -17.95
N GLU A 179 8.69 5.62 -16.89
CA GLU A 179 8.00 4.61 -16.08
C GLU A 179 6.76 5.21 -15.38
N ASN A 180 6.88 6.41 -14.81
CA ASN A 180 5.74 7.09 -14.18
C ASN A 180 4.63 7.38 -15.20
N ILE A 181 4.95 7.91 -16.39
CA ILE A 181 4.00 8.19 -17.45
C ILE A 181 3.28 6.92 -17.94
N MET A 182 4.00 5.78 -18.05
CA MET A 182 3.36 4.49 -18.39
C MET A 182 2.30 4.10 -17.36
N ILE A 183 2.61 4.25 -16.08
CA ILE A 183 1.63 3.93 -15.03
C ILE A 183 0.48 4.94 -15.01
N VAL A 184 0.73 6.20 -15.29
CA VAL A 184 -0.33 7.20 -15.47
C VAL A 184 -1.32 6.77 -16.55
N ASP A 185 -0.84 6.34 -17.72
CA ASP A 185 -1.71 5.85 -18.80
C ASP A 185 -2.50 4.60 -18.39
N LEU A 186 -1.88 3.68 -17.66
CA LEU A 186 -2.56 2.50 -17.14
C LEU A 186 -3.67 2.89 -16.15
N VAL A 187 -3.40 3.81 -15.21
CA VAL A 187 -4.39 4.31 -14.25
C VAL A 187 -5.51 5.08 -14.95
N ARG A 188 -5.20 5.87 -15.95
CA ARG A 188 -6.24 6.55 -16.79
C ARG A 188 -7.18 5.55 -17.44
N ASN A 189 -6.63 4.47 -17.98
CA ASN A 189 -7.43 3.37 -18.52
C ASN A 189 -8.31 2.73 -17.43
N ASP A 190 -7.76 2.42 -16.26
CA ASP A 190 -8.51 1.82 -15.15
C ASP A 190 -9.68 2.72 -14.71
N LEU A 191 -9.43 4.01 -14.50
CA LEU A 191 -10.46 4.97 -14.10
C LEU A 191 -11.54 5.15 -15.17
N SER A 192 -11.17 5.04 -16.46
CA SER A 192 -12.09 5.22 -17.58
C SER A 192 -13.27 4.25 -17.59
N HIS A 193 -13.16 3.10 -16.93
CA HIS A 193 -14.22 2.08 -16.86
C HIS A 193 -15.47 2.54 -16.10
N THR A 194 -15.31 3.45 -15.14
CA THR A 194 -16.41 3.97 -14.31
C THR A 194 -16.59 5.47 -14.41
N ALA A 195 -15.67 6.16 -15.08
CA ALA A 195 -15.69 7.60 -15.22
C ALA A 195 -16.84 8.09 -16.11
N THR A 196 -17.39 9.25 -15.79
CA THR A 196 -18.22 10.01 -16.72
C THR A 196 -17.41 10.40 -17.94
N LYS A 197 -18.05 10.47 -19.10
CA LYS A 197 -17.37 10.72 -20.38
C LYS A 197 -16.54 11.99 -20.35
N GLY A 198 -15.22 11.85 -20.60
CA GLY A 198 -14.29 12.97 -20.71
C GLY A 198 -13.81 13.55 -19.38
N SER A 199 -14.13 12.90 -18.23
CA SER A 199 -13.74 13.38 -16.90
C SER A 199 -12.41 12.86 -16.39
N VAL A 200 -11.74 11.94 -17.11
CA VAL A 200 -10.42 11.45 -16.71
C VAL A 200 -9.36 12.48 -17.05
N GLU A 201 -8.72 13.02 -16.01
CA GLU A 201 -7.71 14.07 -16.11
C GLU A 201 -6.45 13.73 -15.33
N VAL A 202 -5.32 14.29 -15.74
CA VAL A 202 -4.05 14.23 -14.99
C VAL A 202 -3.85 15.61 -14.36
N GLU A 203 -4.12 15.73 -13.05
CA GLU A 203 -3.96 16.99 -12.32
C GLU A 203 -2.50 17.30 -12.04
N GLU A 204 -1.69 16.25 -11.78
CA GLU A 204 -0.25 16.39 -11.55
C GLU A 204 0.48 15.28 -12.30
N LEU A 205 1.57 15.63 -12.99
CA LEU A 205 2.38 14.69 -13.75
C LEU A 205 3.85 14.75 -13.33
N CYS A 206 4.35 13.64 -12.76
CA CYS A 206 5.75 13.50 -12.34
C CYS A 206 6.20 14.57 -11.31
N GLU A 207 5.33 14.96 -10.38
CA GLU A 207 5.66 15.90 -9.33
C GLU A 207 6.50 15.24 -8.22
N ILE A 208 7.41 16.01 -7.62
CA ILE A 208 8.31 15.51 -6.58
C ILE A 208 7.79 15.88 -5.19
N TYR A 209 7.44 14.86 -4.43
CA TYR A 209 7.04 14.96 -3.04
C TYR A 209 8.18 14.57 -2.11
N THR A 210 8.41 15.38 -1.08
CA THR A 210 9.48 15.17 -0.11
C THR A 210 8.90 14.58 1.18
N PHE A 211 9.34 13.37 1.51
CA PHE A 211 9.03 12.67 2.75
C PHE A 211 10.24 12.69 3.70
N LYS A 212 10.08 12.15 4.91
CA LYS A 212 11.13 12.14 5.92
C LYS A 212 12.44 11.50 5.43
N GLN A 213 12.37 10.43 4.66
CA GLN A 213 13.53 9.65 4.22
C GLN A 213 13.83 9.70 2.72
N VAL A 214 12.86 10.08 1.91
CA VAL A 214 12.94 9.99 0.46
C VAL A 214 12.22 11.14 -0.23
N HIS A 215 12.68 11.44 -1.46
CA HIS A 215 11.88 12.14 -2.47
C HIS A 215 11.20 11.09 -3.34
N GLN A 216 9.93 11.30 -3.68
CA GLN A 216 9.17 10.39 -4.55
C GLN A 216 8.52 11.16 -5.68
N MET A 217 8.54 10.56 -6.87
CA MET A 217 7.82 11.08 -8.03
C MET A 217 6.41 10.51 -8.05
N ILE A 218 5.43 11.39 -7.92
CA ILE A 218 4.00 11.06 -7.81
C ILE A 218 3.26 11.77 -8.94
N SER A 219 2.31 11.06 -9.55
CA SER A 219 1.33 11.67 -10.43
C SER A 219 -0.05 11.54 -9.82
N THR A 220 -0.91 12.53 -10.04
CA THR A 220 -2.29 12.55 -9.55
C THR A 220 -3.24 12.46 -10.74
N ILE A 221 -3.98 11.36 -10.83
CA ILE A 221 -4.98 11.12 -11.85
C ILE A 221 -6.36 11.14 -11.19
N VAL A 222 -7.28 11.85 -11.81
CA VAL A 222 -8.64 12.00 -11.31
C VAL A 222 -9.67 11.63 -12.35
N SER A 223 -10.86 11.29 -11.87
CA SER A 223 -12.06 11.15 -12.70
C SER A 223 -13.29 11.49 -11.88
N ASN A 224 -14.39 11.83 -12.55
CA ASN A 224 -15.70 11.89 -11.91
C ASN A 224 -16.51 10.66 -12.26
N VAL A 225 -17.30 10.19 -11.32
CA VAL A 225 -18.22 9.06 -11.48
C VAL A 225 -19.65 9.53 -11.26
N GLU A 226 -20.62 8.80 -11.78
CA GLU A 226 -22.02 9.07 -11.50
C GLU A 226 -22.31 8.83 -10.01
N HIS A 227 -23.18 9.62 -9.42
CA HIS A 227 -23.60 9.46 -8.00
C HIS A 227 -24.09 8.04 -7.67
N THR A 228 -24.65 7.36 -8.64
CA THR A 228 -25.16 5.99 -8.52
C THR A 228 -24.10 4.90 -8.66
N THR A 229 -22.87 5.26 -9.04
CA THR A 229 -21.80 4.28 -9.23
C THR A 229 -21.39 3.66 -7.90
N SER A 230 -21.48 2.34 -7.82
CA SER A 230 -21.10 1.61 -6.61
C SER A 230 -19.61 1.77 -6.30
N PRO A 231 -19.21 2.11 -5.06
CA PRO A 231 -17.83 2.11 -4.64
C PRO A 231 -17.10 0.77 -4.89
N ILE A 232 -17.81 -0.34 -4.73
CA ILE A 232 -17.27 -1.68 -4.99
C ILE A 232 -16.97 -1.88 -6.48
N GLU A 233 -17.82 -1.36 -7.37
CA GLU A 233 -17.58 -1.43 -8.82
C GLU A 233 -16.33 -0.65 -9.23
N ILE A 234 -16.09 0.52 -8.63
CA ILE A 234 -14.89 1.31 -8.87
C ILE A 234 -13.64 0.49 -8.49
N LEU A 235 -13.64 -0.14 -7.31
CA LEU A 235 -12.53 -1.01 -6.90
C LEU A 235 -12.39 -2.23 -7.81
N ARG A 236 -13.49 -2.89 -8.18
CA ARG A 236 -13.47 -4.09 -9.02
C ARG A 236 -12.87 -3.85 -10.40
N THR A 237 -13.11 -2.68 -10.98
CA THR A 237 -12.63 -2.34 -12.34
C THR A 237 -11.19 -1.82 -12.36
N THR A 238 -10.70 -1.31 -11.23
CA THR A 238 -9.33 -0.75 -11.14
C THR A 238 -8.33 -1.70 -10.50
N PHE A 239 -8.78 -2.69 -9.71
CA PHE A 239 -7.91 -3.67 -9.05
C PHE A 239 -7.45 -4.78 -10.03
N PRO A 240 -6.19 -5.29 -9.91
CA PRO A 240 -5.14 -4.79 -9.02
C PRO A 240 -4.51 -3.50 -9.56
N MET A 241 -3.86 -2.74 -8.64
CA MET A 241 -3.28 -1.44 -8.98
C MET A 241 -2.13 -1.57 -9.99
N GLY A 242 -2.08 -0.60 -10.93
CA GLY A 242 -1.11 -0.58 -12.03
C GLY A 242 0.34 -0.56 -11.54
N SER A 243 0.63 0.20 -10.48
CA SER A 243 1.98 0.32 -9.89
C SER A 243 2.57 -1.01 -9.38
N MET A 244 1.72 -1.99 -9.10
CA MET A 244 2.11 -3.31 -8.61
C MET A 244 1.96 -4.44 -9.64
N THR A 245 1.54 -4.12 -10.85
CA THR A 245 1.38 -5.09 -11.94
C THR A 245 2.32 -4.81 -13.10
N GLY A 246 1.89 -4.07 -14.08
CA GLY A 246 2.65 -3.70 -15.27
C GLY A 246 1.74 -3.32 -16.43
N ALA A 247 2.34 -3.00 -17.56
CA ALA A 247 1.65 -2.51 -18.73
C ALA A 247 1.99 -3.36 -19.98
N PRO A 248 1.00 -3.84 -20.78
CA PRO A 248 -0.43 -3.91 -20.51
C PRO A 248 -0.77 -4.81 -19.32
N LYS A 249 -1.75 -4.41 -18.50
CA LYS A 249 -2.04 -5.02 -17.19
C LYS A 249 -2.26 -6.54 -17.26
N ILE A 250 -3.14 -7.01 -18.12
CA ILE A 250 -3.50 -8.44 -18.20
C ILE A 250 -2.32 -9.28 -18.62
N SER A 251 -1.57 -8.87 -19.66
CA SER A 251 -0.38 -9.59 -20.11
C SER A 251 0.70 -9.64 -19.02
N ALA A 252 0.93 -8.52 -18.34
CA ALA A 252 1.87 -8.43 -17.22
C ALA A 252 1.48 -9.38 -16.08
N MET A 253 0.19 -9.41 -15.70
CA MET A 253 -0.32 -10.31 -14.65
C MET A 253 -0.13 -11.78 -15.00
N GLN A 254 -0.36 -12.18 -16.26
CA GLN A 254 -0.15 -13.56 -16.72
C GLN A 254 1.32 -13.97 -16.63
N ILE A 255 2.23 -13.09 -17.04
CA ILE A 255 3.67 -13.33 -16.97
C ILE A 255 4.16 -13.36 -15.52
N ILE A 256 3.67 -12.45 -14.66
CA ILE A 256 3.95 -12.45 -13.22
C ILE A 256 3.50 -13.77 -12.59
N GLU A 257 2.28 -14.22 -12.89
CA GLU A 257 1.73 -15.48 -12.38
C GLU A 257 2.57 -16.71 -12.78
N GLU A 258 3.14 -16.70 -13.99
CA GLU A 258 4.03 -17.78 -14.46
C GLU A 258 5.40 -17.72 -13.76
N LEU A 259 5.92 -16.51 -13.51
CA LEU A 259 7.31 -16.35 -13.10
C LEU A 259 7.50 -16.21 -11.57
N GLU A 260 6.54 -15.71 -10.81
CA GLU A 260 6.66 -15.62 -9.34
C GLU A 260 6.53 -17.00 -8.71
N GLU A 261 7.25 -17.23 -7.60
CA GLU A 261 7.24 -18.54 -6.89
C GLU A 261 6.07 -18.63 -5.90
N THR A 262 5.56 -17.50 -5.44
CA THR A 262 4.51 -17.43 -4.42
C THR A 262 3.39 -16.50 -4.83
N LYS A 263 2.19 -16.77 -4.32
CA LYS A 263 1.09 -15.83 -4.40
C LYS A 263 1.36 -14.67 -3.44
N ARG A 264 1.10 -13.47 -3.90
CA ARG A 264 1.33 -12.25 -3.10
C ARG A 264 0.38 -12.12 -1.90
N GLY A 265 -0.81 -12.72 -1.98
CA GLY A 265 -1.85 -12.61 -0.95
C GLY A 265 -2.22 -11.15 -0.70
N LEU A 266 -2.18 -10.72 0.57
CA LEU A 266 -2.47 -9.33 0.94
C LEU A 266 -1.35 -8.36 0.52
N TYR A 267 -0.09 -8.81 0.35
CA TYR A 267 0.95 -7.98 -0.24
C TYR A 267 0.58 -7.58 -1.66
N SER A 268 0.77 -6.33 -2.02
CA SER A 268 0.27 -5.80 -3.31
C SER A 268 -1.27 -5.72 -3.40
N GLY A 269 -1.95 -5.94 -2.30
CA GLY A 269 -3.38 -5.68 -2.12
C GLY A 269 -3.64 -4.26 -1.61
N ALA A 270 -4.80 -4.06 -0.99
CA ALA A 270 -5.23 -2.77 -0.46
C ALA A 270 -5.84 -2.88 0.93
N VAL A 271 -5.62 -1.88 1.76
CA VAL A 271 -6.32 -1.68 3.03
C VAL A 271 -6.86 -0.26 3.07
N GLY A 272 -8.07 -0.11 3.54
CA GLY A 272 -8.71 1.19 3.62
C GLY A 272 -10.08 1.11 4.29
N TYR A 273 -10.90 2.11 4.04
CA TYR A 273 -12.22 2.22 4.65
C TYR A 273 -13.23 2.84 3.68
N PHE A 274 -14.50 2.50 3.91
CA PHE A 274 -15.64 3.19 3.34
C PHE A 274 -16.32 4.03 4.42
N THR A 275 -16.77 5.22 4.06
CA THR A 275 -17.66 6.01 4.89
C THR A 275 -19.13 5.65 4.63
N PRO A 276 -20.06 5.99 5.56
CA PRO A 276 -21.49 5.80 5.33
C PRO A 276 -22.04 6.53 4.10
N THR A 277 -21.36 7.58 3.65
CA THR A 277 -21.72 8.36 2.44
C THR A 277 -21.20 7.75 1.13
N GLY A 278 -20.52 6.58 1.20
CA GLY A 278 -19.95 5.91 0.03
C GLY A 278 -18.61 6.49 -0.44
N ASN A 279 -18.00 7.38 0.34
CA ASN A 279 -16.62 7.79 0.13
C ASN A 279 -15.66 6.69 0.64
N PHE A 280 -14.42 6.69 0.15
CA PHE A 280 -13.42 5.72 0.58
C PHE A 280 -11.99 6.24 0.38
N ASP A 281 -11.04 5.64 1.11
CA ASP A 281 -9.61 5.85 0.90
C ASP A 281 -8.87 4.52 1.16
N PHE A 282 -8.13 4.05 0.16
CA PHE A 282 -7.38 2.80 0.18
C PHE A 282 -5.91 3.04 -0.16
N ASN A 283 -5.03 2.39 0.59
CA ASN A 283 -3.61 2.35 0.28
C ASN A 283 -3.24 1.15 -0.61
N VAL A 284 -2.00 1.12 -1.07
CA VAL A 284 -1.34 -0.07 -1.61
C VAL A 284 -0.58 -0.77 -0.50
N VAL A 285 -0.78 -2.06 -0.29
CA VAL A 285 -0.05 -2.81 0.74
C VAL A 285 1.35 -3.15 0.23
N ILE A 286 2.28 -2.23 0.46
CA ILE A 286 3.71 -2.34 0.18
C ILE A 286 4.52 -1.84 1.39
N ARG A 287 5.81 -2.15 1.44
CA ARG A 287 6.67 -1.84 2.60
C ARG A 287 6.04 -2.30 3.90
N SER A 288 5.56 -3.53 3.88
CA SER A 288 4.71 -4.10 4.91
C SER A 288 5.25 -5.41 5.41
N ILE A 289 4.97 -5.71 6.67
CA ILE A 289 5.22 -6.99 7.29
C ILE A 289 3.86 -7.64 7.54
N LEU A 290 3.70 -8.86 7.05
CA LEU A 290 2.54 -9.70 7.28
C LEU A 290 2.91 -10.80 8.27
N TYR A 291 2.07 -11.04 9.27
CA TYR A 291 2.36 -12.02 10.30
C TYR A 291 1.13 -12.82 10.69
N ASN A 292 1.29 -14.12 10.78
CA ASN A 292 0.33 -15.04 11.40
C ASN A 292 0.93 -15.60 12.69
N SER A 293 0.35 -15.20 13.84
CA SER A 293 0.87 -15.57 15.16
C SER A 293 0.60 -17.02 15.54
N GLU A 294 -0.40 -17.68 14.97
CA GLU A 294 -0.69 -19.08 15.18
C GLU A 294 0.33 -19.96 14.44
N ASN A 295 0.58 -19.68 13.18
CA ASN A 295 1.58 -20.36 12.37
C ASN A 295 3.00 -19.87 12.63
N LYS A 296 3.16 -18.79 13.42
CA LYS A 296 4.45 -18.11 13.64
C LYS A 296 5.18 -17.80 12.33
N TYR A 297 4.40 -17.44 11.31
CA TYR A 297 4.91 -17.16 9.97
C TYR A 297 4.89 -15.66 9.69
N LEU A 298 6.04 -15.16 9.25
CA LEU A 298 6.27 -13.75 8.91
C LEU A 298 6.71 -13.63 7.45
N SER A 299 6.15 -12.67 6.75
CA SER A 299 6.54 -12.32 5.38
C SER A 299 6.59 -10.81 5.19
#